data_a2a260b032b6ccb28a1947ee62710655
#
_entry.id   a2a260b032b6ccb28a1947ee62710655
#
_cell.length_a   1.000
_cell.length_b   1.000
_cell.length_c   1.000
_cell.angle_alpha   90.00
_cell.angle_beta   90.00
_cell.angle_gamma   90.00
#
_symmetry.space_group_name_H-M   'P 1'
#
loop_
_entity.id
_entity.type
_entity.pdbx_description
1 polymer ?
#
loop_
_entity_poly.entity_id
_entity_poly.type
_entity_poly.pdbx_seq_one_letter_code
_entity_poly.pdbx_strand_id
1 'polypeptide(L)'
;SQAKAQIIVSDGTKIQNDTIGEAQILVQYETRCISNTEKPENVTEETMMLEVGKNLSKFYSYTKYVCDSVLAVDFANKASQETINEHLKQYGTSKLSERTFRGYPAGKVTTLDEIAGISRLRCEEPDERPQWKILAENDSILSYLCGKAECQFKGRTWTAWFTTEIPVSEGPWKLCGLPGLILKAVDSEGHYSFTATGIEQCHTDRPILLSLIHI
;
A
#
# COMPACT_ATOMS: atom_id res chain seq x y z
N SER A 1 -5.29 -3.86 22.89
CA SER A 1 -4.05 -3.06 22.95
C SER A 1 -4.22 -1.82 22.07
N GLN A 2 -3.92 -0.65 22.61
CA GLN A 2 -4.05 0.61 21.88
C GLN A 2 -2.97 0.72 20.81
N ALA A 3 -3.31 1.26 19.65
CA ALA A 3 -2.36 1.65 18.62
C ALA A 3 -1.41 2.71 19.20
N LYS A 4 -0.11 2.57 18.96
CA LYS A 4 0.89 3.58 19.32
C LYS A 4 1.23 4.37 18.07
N ALA A 5 0.94 5.67 18.08
CA ALA A 5 1.40 6.61 17.06
C ALA A 5 2.65 7.33 17.57
N GLN A 6 3.66 7.44 16.74
CA GLN A 6 4.88 8.18 17.00
C GLN A 6 5.13 9.17 15.86
N ILE A 7 5.27 10.45 16.20
CA ILE A 7 5.72 11.47 15.25
C ILE A 7 7.25 11.44 15.26
N ILE A 8 7.83 11.16 14.09
CA ILE A 8 9.27 11.19 13.89
C ILE A 8 9.60 12.50 13.16
N VAL A 9 10.25 13.42 13.86
CA VAL A 9 10.82 14.62 13.24
C VAL A 9 12.25 14.28 12.84
N SER A 10 12.55 14.32 11.54
CA SER A 10 13.93 14.06 11.07
C SER A 10 14.74 15.35 11.02
N ASP A 11 15.96 15.30 11.50
CA ASP A 11 16.93 16.40 11.54
C ASP A 11 18.04 16.27 10.49
N GLY A 12 17.85 15.49 9.44
CA GLY A 12 18.88 15.36 8.42
C GLY A 12 18.62 14.35 7.30
N THR A 13 19.20 14.63 6.17
CA THR A 13 19.20 13.84 4.95
C THR A 13 19.96 12.53 5.10
N LYS A 14 19.32 11.47 5.60
CA LYS A 14 19.83 10.11 5.45
C LYS A 14 18.74 9.25 4.86
N ILE A 15 18.98 8.73 3.66
CA ILE A 15 18.16 7.66 3.07
C ILE A 15 18.67 6.38 3.73
N GLN A 16 17.86 5.81 4.63
CA GLN A 16 18.10 4.50 5.17
C GLN A 16 17.11 3.54 4.54
N ASN A 17 17.60 2.70 3.64
CA ASN A 17 16.84 1.61 3.04
C ASN A 17 17.21 0.31 3.75
N ASP A 18 16.50 0.00 4.82
CA ASP A 18 16.68 -1.31 5.47
C ASP A 18 15.85 -2.36 4.71
N THR A 19 16.51 -3.42 4.26
CA THR A 19 15.83 -4.58 3.71
C THR A 19 15.18 -5.34 4.86
N ILE A 20 13.84 -5.47 4.80
CA ILE A 20 13.05 -6.15 5.84
C ILE A 20 12.54 -7.53 5.42
N GLY A 21 12.70 -7.87 4.15
CA GLY A 21 12.32 -9.16 3.56
C GLY A 21 12.50 -9.17 2.05
N GLU A 22 12.02 -10.23 1.43
CA GLU A 22 12.05 -10.43 -0.02
C GLU A 22 10.63 -10.66 -0.54
N ALA A 23 10.29 -10.00 -1.64
CA ALA A 23 9.00 -10.15 -2.31
C ALA A 23 8.99 -11.42 -3.17
N GLN A 24 7.96 -12.22 -3.03
CA GLN A 24 7.66 -13.39 -3.85
C GLN A 24 6.61 -13.06 -4.91
N ILE A 25 5.70 -12.14 -4.60
CA ILE A 25 4.62 -11.71 -5.48
C ILE A 25 4.55 -10.19 -5.45
N LEU A 26 4.36 -9.59 -6.62
CA LEU A 26 4.04 -8.19 -6.80
C LEU A 26 2.66 -8.07 -7.42
N VAL A 27 1.80 -7.23 -6.85
CA VAL A 27 0.47 -6.96 -7.38
C VAL A 27 0.30 -5.46 -7.58
N GLN A 28 -0.14 -5.09 -8.76
CA GLN A 28 -0.52 -3.73 -9.09
C GLN A 28 -2.03 -3.56 -8.93
N TYR A 29 -2.44 -2.50 -8.25
CA TYR A 29 -3.85 -2.13 -8.09
C TYR A 29 -4.11 -0.73 -8.63
N GLU A 30 -5.19 -0.57 -9.37
CA GLU A 30 -5.81 0.73 -9.51
C GLU A 30 -6.66 1.01 -8.29
N THR A 31 -6.41 2.16 -7.69
CA THR A 31 -7.06 2.59 -6.44
C THR A 31 -7.83 3.86 -6.70
N ARG A 32 -9.08 3.87 -6.27
CA ARG A 32 -9.94 5.05 -6.26
C ARG A 32 -10.31 5.38 -4.83
N CYS A 33 -10.12 6.64 -4.44
CA CYS A 33 -10.34 7.10 -3.07
C CYS A 33 -11.05 8.46 -3.07
N ILE A 34 -12.09 8.58 -2.24
CA ILE A 34 -12.74 9.84 -1.87
C ILE A 34 -12.39 10.11 -0.41
N SER A 35 -11.33 10.89 -0.18
CA SER A 35 -10.85 11.20 1.18
C SER A 35 -11.68 12.26 1.90
N ASN A 36 -12.35 13.14 1.14
CA ASN A 36 -13.25 14.16 1.69
C ASN A 36 -14.69 13.88 1.25
N THR A 37 -15.48 13.34 2.17
CA THR A 37 -16.91 13.00 1.92
C THR A 37 -17.82 14.21 1.74
N GLU A 38 -17.37 15.42 2.14
CA GLU A 38 -18.09 16.68 1.88
C GLU A 38 -17.90 17.17 0.43
N LYS A 39 -16.89 16.62 -0.26
CA LYS A 39 -16.55 16.93 -1.65
C LYS A 39 -16.34 15.63 -2.44
N PRO A 40 -17.39 14.84 -2.67
CA PRO A 40 -17.30 13.53 -3.30
C PRO A 40 -16.84 13.57 -4.77
N GLU A 41 -16.91 14.74 -5.40
CA GLU A 41 -16.35 14.98 -6.73
C GLU A 41 -14.82 14.96 -6.75
N ASN A 42 -14.16 15.18 -5.61
CA ASN A 42 -12.71 15.16 -5.49
C ASN A 42 -12.21 13.70 -5.33
N VAL A 43 -12.20 12.98 -6.43
CA VAL A 43 -11.70 11.61 -6.51
C VAL A 43 -10.20 11.62 -6.70
N THR A 44 -9.50 10.80 -5.93
CA THR A 44 -8.09 10.48 -6.16
C THR A 44 -8.01 9.10 -6.78
N GLU A 45 -7.35 9.00 -7.93
CA GLU A 45 -7.05 7.74 -8.60
C GLU A 45 -5.54 7.60 -8.67
N GLU A 46 -5.04 6.44 -8.25
CA GLU A 46 -3.60 6.18 -8.17
C GLU A 46 -3.28 4.70 -8.28
N THR A 47 -2.15 4.41 -8.91
CA THR A 47 -1.62 3.05 -8.94
C THR A 47 -0.91 2.73 -7.63
N MET A 48 -1.38 1.70 -6.94
CA MET A 48 -0.79 1.17 -5.72
C MET A 48 -0.15 -0.18 -5.98
N MET A 49 0.91 -0.48 -5.24
CA MET A 49 1.65 -1.73 -5.33
C MET A 49 1.55 -2.50 -4.03
N LEU A 50 1.37 -3.82 -4.13
CA LEU A 50 1.49 -4.76 -3.03
C LEU A 50 2.66 -5.69 -3.29
N GLU A 51 3.66 -5.64 -2.43
CA GLU A 51 4.75 -6.62 -2.35
C GLU A 51 4.41 -7.65 -1.27
N VAL A 52 4.34 -8.92 -1.65
CA VAL A 52 4.07 -10.03 -0.73
C VAL A 52 5.33 -10.86 -0.56
N GLY A 53 5.87 -10.90 0.65
CA GLY A 53 6.96 -11.76 1.06
C GLY A 53 6.46 -12.97 1.86
N LYS A 54 7.39 -13.74 2.43
CA LYS A 54 7.07 -14.96 3.18
C LYS A 54 6.21 -14.69 4.44
N ASN A 55 6.53 -13.66 5.21
CA ASN A 55 5.89 -13.36 6.50
C ASN A 55 5.52 -11.88 6.64
N LEU A 56 5.65 -11.12 5.60
CA LEU A 56 5.34 -9.69 5.58
C LEU A 56 4.83 -9.27 4.21
N SER A 57 4.08 -8.18 4.18
CA SER A 57 3.69 -7.51 2.95
C SER A 57 3.83 -6.00 3.10
N LYS A 58 4.00 -5.31 1.96
CA LYS A 58 4.09 -3.85 1.87
C LYS A 58 3.12 -3.35 0.81
N PHE A 59 2.27 -2.40 1.18
CA PHE A 59 1.36 -1.72 0.27
C PHE A 59 1.70 -0.23 0.21
N TYR A 60 1.87 0.32 -1.00
CA TYR A 60 2.38 1.69 -1.21
C TYR A 60 2.02 2.26 -2.58
N SER A 61 2.06 3.59 -2.71
CA SER A 61 1.88 4.28 -3.99
C SER A 61 3.08 4.07 -4.91
N TYR A 62 2.81 3.66 -6.16
CA TYR A 62 3.84 3.57 -7.19
C TYR A 62 4.41 4.94 -7.56
N THR A 63 3.55 5.95 -7.70
CA THR A 63 3.97 7.33 -7.98
C THR A 63 4.90 7.85 -6.88
N LYS A 64 4.53 7.64 -5.61
CA LYS A 64 5.39 8.02 -4.46
C LYS A 64 6.73 7.32 -4.51
N TYR A 65 6.75 6.01 -4.78
CA TYR A 65 7.97 5.22 -4.88
C TYR A 65 8.90 5.74 -5.97
N VAL A 66 8.38 6.03 -7.17
CA VAL A 66 9.18 6.56 -8.28
C VAL A 66 9.73 7.94 -7.95
N CYS A 67 8.88 8.84 -7.44
CA CYS A 67 9.28 10.18 -7.05
C CYS A 67 10.38 10.15 -5.97
N ASP A 68 10.20 9.37 -4.92
CA ASP A 68 11.18 9.22 -3.84
C ASP A 68 12.52 8.66 -4.36
N SER A 69 12.47 7.70 -5.29
CA SER A 69 13.65 7.09 -5.89
C SER A 69 14.45 8.10 -6.73
N VAL A 70 13.77 8.92 -7.52
CA VAL A 70 14.40 9.95 -8.33
C VAL A 70 15.00 11.04 -7.45
N LEU A 71 14.25 11.53 -6.46
CA LEU A 71 14.75 12.53 -5.52
C LEU A 71 15.97 12.02 -4.74
N ALA A 72 16.00 10.74 -4.37
CA ALA A 72 17.15 10.14 -3.71
C ALA A 72 18.43 10.23 -4.57
N VAL A 73 18.30 9.97 -5.88
CA VAL A 73 19.42 10.10 -6.83
C VAL A 73 19.82 11.55 -7.01
N ASP A 74 18.85 12.47 -7.12
CA ASP A 74 19.11 13.91 -7.25
C ASP A 74 19.90 14.46 -6.05
N PHE A 75 19.49 14.13 -4.83
CA PHE A 75 20.18 14.54 -3.62
C PHE A 75 21.59 13.93 -3.52
N ALA A 76 21.74 12.64 -3.86
CA ALA A 76 23.03 11.98 -3.87
C ALA A 76 24.03 12.66 -4.84
N ASN A 77 23.52 13.12 -5.98
CA ASN A 77 24.28 13.81 -7.02
C ASN A 77 24.37 15.33 -6.80
N LYS A 78 23.79 15.87 -5.73
CA LYS A 78 23.73 17.32 -5.45
C LYS A 78 23.11 18.09 -6.63
N ALA A 79 22.04 17.57 -7.20
CA ALA A 79 21.32 18.17 -8.32
C ALA A 79 20.85 19.60 -7.98
N SER A 80 20.73 20.44 -9.01
CA SER A 80 20.20 21.79 -8.84
C SER A 80 18.73 21.79 -8.47
N GLN A 81 18.24 22.86 -7.83
CA GLN A 81 16.81 23.01 -7.53
C GLN A 81 15.95 22.98 -8.80
N GLU A 82 16.47 23.47 -9.90
CA GLU A 82 15.81 23.45 -11.21
C GLU A 82 15.58 21.98 -11.68
N THR A 83 16.63 21.16 -11.64
CA THR A 83 16.55 19.72 -11.96
C THR A 83 15.55 19.00 -11.09
N ILE A 84 15.59 19.24 -9.78
CA ILE A 84 14.63 18.65 -8.83
C ILE A 84 13.19 19.05 -9.19
N ASN A 85 12.94 20.32 -9.50
CA ASN A 85 11.62 20.80 -9.87
C ASN A 85 11.14 20.22 -11.21
N GLU A 86 12.03 20.00 -12.17
CA GLU A 86 11.69 19.33 -13.44
C GLU A 86 11.30 17.88 -13.20
N HIS A 87 12.04 17.14 -12.40
CA HIS A 87 11.72 15.76 -12.05
C HIS A 87 10.39 15.66 -11.29
N LEU A 88 10.11 16.56 -10.34
CA LEU A 88 8.81 16.61 -9.65
C LEU A 88 7.65 16.86 -10.62
N LYS A 89 7.85 17.69 -11.65
CA LYS A 89 6.83 17.90 -12.69
C LYS A 89 6.65 16.67 -13.57
N GLN A 90 7.75 15.99 -13.92
CA GLN A 90 7.74 14.82 -14.81
C GLN A 90 7.12 13.60 -14.16
N TYR A 91 7.48 13.30 -12.92
CA TYR A 91 7.05 12.07 -12.22
C TYR A 91 5.81 12.28 -11.35
N GLY A 92 5.37 13.52 -11.18
CA GLY A 92 4.20 13.87 -10.40
C GLY A 92 4.41 13.79 -8.89
N THR A 93 3.32 14.04 -8.16
CA THR A 93 3.27 13.91 -6.71
C THR A 93 2.12 12.99 -6.33
N SER A 94 2.39 12.00 -5.47
CA SER A 94 1.35 11.14 -4.93
C SER A 94 0.42 11.92 -3.99
N LYS A 95 -0.86 11.63 -4.05
CA LYS A 95 -1.86 12.08 -3.08
C LYS A 95 -2.13 11.04 -2.01
N LEU A 96 -1.61 9.80 -2.21
CA LEU A 96 -1.74 8.67 -1.29
C LEU A 96 -0.34 8.28 -0.77
N SER A 97 0.17 9.07 0.20
CA SER A 97 1.52 8.89 0.75
C SER A 97 1.63 7.74 1.75
N GLU A 98 0.50 7.21 2.22
CA GLU A 98 0.46 6.12 3.18
C GLU A 98 1.15 4.86 2.64
N ARG A 99 2.02 4.28 3.48
CA ARG A 99 2.66 2.98 3.27
C ARG A 99 2.31 2.07 4.41
N THR A 100 1.77 0.90 4.10
CA THR A 100 1.35 -0.08 5.10
C THR A 100 2.26 -1.31 5.02
N PHE A 101 2.80 -1.71 6.16
CA PHE A 101 3.62 -2.90 6.32
C PHE A 101 2.89 -3.86 7.26
N ARG A 102 2.48 -5.03 6.77
CA ARG A 102 1.93 -6.10 7.59
C ARG A 102 3.04 -7.08 7.96
N GLY A 103 3.05 -7.54 9.22
CA GLY A 103 4.06 -8.48 9.71
C GLY A 103 5.40 -7.83 10.03
N TYR A 104 5.49 -6.49 10.03
CA TYR A 104 6.67 -5.76 10.45
C TYR A 104 6.33 -4.60 11.39
N PRO A 105 6.80 -4.64 12.66
CA PRO A 105 7.38 -5.81 13.34
C PRO A 105 6.42 -7.01 13.37
N ALA A 106 6.96 -8.21 13.63
CA ALA A 106 6.14 -9.43 13.64
C ALA A 106 4.88 -9.30 14.51
N GLY A 107 3.73 -9.70 13.99
CA GLY A 107 2.43 -9.61 14.65
C GLY A 107 1.82 -8.19 14.69
N LYS A 108 2.39 -7.26 13.93
CA LYS A 108 1.90 -5.88 13.84
C LYS A 108 1.66 -5.44 12.39
N VAL A 109 0.86 -4.40 12.26
CA VAL A 109 0.77 -3.57 11.07
C VAL A 109 1.38 -2.21 11.40
N THR A 110 2.38 -1.82 10.59
CA THR A 110 2.99 -0.48 10.66
C THR A 110 2.50 0.35 9.49
N THR A 111 1.97 1.51 9.78
CA THR A 111 1.61 2.52 8.79
C THR A 111 2.59 3.68 8.89
N LEU A 112 3.18 4.04 7.75
CA LEU A 112 3.98 5.24 7.59
C LEU A 112 3.22 6.21 6.69
N ASP A 113 3.11 7.46 7.12
CA ASP A 113 2.45 8.50 6.35
C ASP A 113 3.20 9.84 6.46
N GLU A 114 2.89 10.77 5.57
CA GLU A 114 3.49 12.10 5.53
C GLU A 114 2.40 13.15 5.69
N ILE A 115 2.56 14.04 6.67
CA ILE A 115 1.65 15.16 6.89
C ILE A 115 2.29 16.41 6.28
N ALA A 116 1.62 16.96 5.25
CA ALA A 116 2.03 18.18 4.55
C ALA A 116 3.50 18.17 4.04
N GLY A 117 4.08 16.99 3.78
CA GLY A 117 5.46 16.83 3.31
C GLY A 117 6.55 17.20 4.33
N ILE A 118 6.17 17.53 5.57
CA ILE A 118 7.11 18.04 6.59
C ILE A 118 7.26 17.05 7.75
N SER A 119 6.17 16.43 8.17
CA SER A 119 6.15 15.53 9.33
C SER A 119 5.81 14.12 8.92
N ARG A 120 6.52 13.14 9.48
CA ARG A 120 6.28 11.73 9.26
C ARG A 120 5.55 11.14 10.44
N LEU A 121 4.50 10.40 10.14
CA LEU A 121 3.74 9.66 11.11
C LEU A 121 4.09 8.18 10.99
N ARG A 122 4.46 7.56 12.11
CA ARG A 122 4.56 6.10 12.24
C ARG A 122 3.50 5.65 13.23
N CYS A 123 2.61 4.80 12.79
CA CYS A 123 1.59 4.17 13.61
C CYS A 123 1.79 2.66 13.62
N GLU A 124 1.86 2.05 14.79
CA GLU A 124 1.91 0.60 14.96
C GLU A 124 0.66 0.12 15.66
N GLU A 125 0.00 -0.86 15.07
CA GLU A 125 -1.19 -1.51 15.62
C GLU A 125 -1.04 -3.04 15.57
N PRO A 126 -1.78 -3.80 16.41
CA PRO A 126 -1.85 -5.25 16.28
C PRO A 126 -2.32 -5.65 14.87
N ASP A 127 -1.82 -6.78 14.36
CA ASP A 127 -2.29 -7.33 13.08
C ASP A 127 -3.68 -7.96 13.26
N GLU A 128 -4.69 -7.10 13.30
CA GLU A 128 -6.08 -7.50 13.31
C GLU A 128 -6.49 -7.97 11.93
N ARG A 129 -7.08 -9.17 11.86
CA ARG A 129 -7.58 -9.73 10.61
C ARG A 129 -9.08 -9.53 10.48
N PRO A 130 -9.57 -9.07 9.32
CA PRO A 130 -11.00 -9.01 9.05
C PRO A 130 -11.67 -10.37 9.22
N GLN A 131 -12.88 -10.39 9.79
CA GLN A 131 -13.70 -11.60 9.88
C GLN A 131 -14.59 -11.66 8.66
N TRP A 132 -14.20 -12.48 7.68
CA TRP A 132 -14.87 -12.59 6.40
C TRP A 132 -16.03 -13.58 6.43
N LYS A 133 -17.13 -13.19 5.81
CA LYS A 133 -18.25 -14.07 5.42
C LYS A 133 -18.12 -14.34 3.92
N ILE A 134 -17.77 -15.56 3.55
CA ILE A 134 -17.70 -15.98 2.15
C ILE A 134 -19.11 -16.13 1.60
N LEU A 135 -19.34 -15.60 0.40
CA LEU A 135 -20.62 -15.65 -0.32
C LEU A 135 -20.56 -16.70 -1.43
N ALA A 136 -21.72 -17.09 -1.94
CA ALA A 136 -21.81 -18.10 -3.00
C ALA A 136 -21.50 -17.55 -4.40
N GLU A 137 -21.39 -16.23 -4.53
CA GLU A 137 -21.16 -15.55 -5.81
C GLU A 137 -19.70 -15.63 -6.22
N ASN A 138 -19.48 -15.79 -7.52
CA ASN A 138 -18.14 -15.78 -8.13
C ASN A 138 -18.07 -14.72 -9.23
N ASP A 139 -16.87 -14.28 -9.54
CA ASP A 139 -16.55 -13.33 -10.62
C ASP A 139 -15.19 -13.73 -11.24
N SER A 140 -14.79 -13.06 -12.31
CA SER A 140 -13.49 -13.28 -12.95
C SER A 140 -12.72 -11.97 -13.03
N ILE A 141 -11.51 -11.94 -12.48
CA ILE A 141 -10.61 -10.77 -12.47
C ILE A 141 -9.24 -11.22 -12.95
N LEU A 142 -8.67 -10.54 -13.95
CA LEU A 142 -7.38 -10.92 -14.57
C LEU A 142 -7.31 -12.40 -15.00
N SER A 143 -8.44 -12.95 -15.47
CA SER A 143 -8.62 -14.38 -15.83
C SER A 143 -8.59 -15.36 -14.66
N TYR A 144 -8.50 -14.91 -13.42
CA TYR A 144 -8.63 -15.74 -12.22
C TYR A 144 -10.10 -15.87 -11.82
N LEU A 145 -10.51 -17.08 -11.44
CA LEU A 145 -11.81 -17.28 -10.80
C LEU A 145 -11.75 -16.76 -9.36
N CYS A 146 -12.65 -15.85 -9.02
CA CYS A 146 -12.69 -15.18 -7.73
C CYS A 146 -13.97 -15.51 -6.97
N GLY A 147 -13.84 -15.98 -5.74
CA GLY A 147 -14.92 -16.00 -4.77
C GLY A 147 -15.15 -14.61 -4.19
N LYS A 148 -16.38 -14.36 -3.71
CA LYS A 148 -16.79 -13.10 -3.09
C LYS A 148 -16.90 -13.26 -1.58
N ALA A 149 -16.50 -12.23 -0.82
CA ALA A 149 -16.62 -12.21 0.64
C ALA A 149 -16.95 -10.82 1.15
N GLU A 150 -17.56 -10.73 2.32
CA GLU A 150 -17.89 -9.48 3.00
C GLU A 150 -17.38 -9.48 4.44
N CYS A 151 -16.99 -8.30 4.95
CA CYS A 151 -16.66 -8.10 6.36
C CYS A 151 -16.95 -6.68 6.85
N GLN A 152 -16.99 -6.53 8.17
CA GLN A 152 -16.89 -5.24 8.86
C GLN A 152 -15.45 -5.06 9.32
N PHE A 153 -14.76 -4.02 8.84
CA PHE A 153 -13.38 -3.79 9.20
C PHE A 153 -13.02 -2.31 9.17
N LYS A 154 -12.37 -1.83 10.23
CA LYS A 154 -11.91 -0.43 10.38
C LYS A 154 -13.04 0.59 10.08
N GLY A 155 -14.25 0.32 10.62
CA GLY A 155 -15.40 1.20 10.54
C GLY A 155 -16.14 1.20 9.20
N ARG A 156 -15.82 0.26 8.30
CA ARG A 156 -16.46 0.12 6.99
C ARG A 156 -16.93 -1.30 6.73
N THR A 157 -17.94 -1.43 5.88
CA THR A 157 -18.33 -2.72 5.28
C THR A 157 -17.56 -2.88 3.98
N TRP A 158 -16.81 -3.96 3.87
CA TRP A 158 -16.00 -4.27 2.69
C TRP A 158 -16.60 -5.46 1.96
N THR A 159 -16.64 -5.37 0.63
CA THR A 159 -16.84 -6.50 -0.27
C THR A 159 -15.54 -6.77 -0.99
N ALA A 160 -15.05 -8.00 -0.95
CA ALA A 160 -13.80 -8.41 -1.59
C ALA A 160 -14.02 -9.58 -2.54
N TRP A 161 -13.20 -9.63 -3.59
CA TRP A 161 -13.08 -10.76 -4.52
C TRP A 161 -11.67 -11.30 -4.43
N PHE A 162 -11.54 -12.58 -4.16
CA PHE A 162 -10.27 -13.25 -3.92
C PHE A 162 -10.15 -14.53 -4.73
N THR A 163 -8.91 -14.89 -5.10
CA THR A 163 -8.66 -16.14 -5.83
C THR A 163 -7.82 -17.10 -5.00
N THR A 164 -8.26 -18.36 -4.93
CA THR A 164 -7.49 -19.46 -4.29
C THR A 164 -6.37 -20.00 -5.19
N GLU A 165 -6.34 -19.63 -6.46
CA GLU A 165 -5.24 -19.98 -7.37
C GLU A 165 -3.91 -19.37 -6.97
N ILE A 166 -3.96 -18.26 -6.21
CA ILE A 166 -2.80 -17.63 -5.56
C ILE A 166 -3.00 -17.73 -4.04
N PRO A 167 -2.49 -18.78 -3.39
CA PRO A 167 -2.84 -19.13 -2.02
C PRO A 167 -2.06 -18.29 -0.98
N VAL A 168 -2.16 -16.97 -1.10
CA VAL A 168 -1.60 -16.01 -0.13
C VAL A 168 -2.72 -15.19 0.49
N SER A 169 -2.76 -15.11 1.82
CA SER A 169 -3.84 -14.43 2.56
C SER A 169 -3.62 -12.91 2.64
N GLU A 170 -3.23 -12.29 1.53
CA GLU A 170 -2.90 -10.87 1.43
C GLU A 170 -3.84 -10.12 0.49
N GLY A 171 -3.83 -8.80 0.59
CA GLY A 171 -4.63 -7.90 -0.24
C GLY A 171 -4.22 -6.44 -0.10
N PRO A 172 -4.95 -5.51 -0.74
CA PRO A 172 -4.65 -4.09 -0.71
C PRO A 172 -4.85 -3.51 0.69
N TRP A 173 -4.08 -2.48 1.02
CA TRP A 173 -4.13 -1.76 2.28
C TRP A 173 -3.96 -2.70 3.49
N LYS A 174 -4.94 -2.76 4.38
CA LYS A 174 -4.95 -3.64 5.57
C LYS A 174 -5.89 -4.85 5.41
N LEU A 175 -6.43 -5.05 4.20
CA LEU A 175 -7.33 -6.17 3.92
C LEU A 175 -6.53 -7.47 3.70
N CYS A 176 -6.89 -8.51 4.43
CA CYS A 176 -6.21 -9.80 4.39
C CYS A 176 -7.07 -10.90 5.01
N GLY A 177 -6.57 -12.12 5.07
CA GLY A 177 -7.19 -13.21 5.85
C GLY A 177 -8.17 -14.08 5.08
N LEU A 178 -8.40 -13.84 3.79
CA LEU A 178 -9.11 -14.76 2.89
C LEU A 178 -8.17 -15.91 2.46
N PRO A 179 -8.70 -17.07 2.06
CA PRO A 179 -7.90 -18.23 1.65
C PRO A 179 -7.28 -18.05 0.25
N GLY A 180 -6.85 -16.84 -0.09
CA GLY A 180 -6.25 -16.47 -1.36
C GLY A 180 -6.09 -14.97 -1.50
N LEU A 181 -5.37 -14.56 -2.56
CA LEU A 181 -5.08 -13.16 -2.85
C LEU A 181 -6.36 -12.37 -3.17
N ILE A 182 -6.54 -11.23 -2.51
CA ILE A 182 -7.64 -10.30 -2.79
C ILE A 182 -7.31 -9.51 -4.05
N LEU A 183 -8.07 -9.72 -5.13
CA LEU A 183 -7.87 -9.02 -6.40
C LEU A 183 -8.71 -7.75 -6.53
N LYS A 184 -9.81 -7.66 -5.78
CA LYS A 184 -10.65 -6.46 -5.75
C LYS A 184 -11.26 -6.30 -4.37
N ALA A 185 -11.37 -5.06 -3.93
CA ALA A 185 -12.10 -4.71 -2.72
C ALA A 185 -12.78 -3.36 -2.90
N VAL A 186 -14.01 -3.24 -2.38
CA VAL A 186 -14.79 -2.00 -2.44
C VAL A 186 -15.50 -1.84 -1.10
N ASP A 187 -15.53 -0.62 -0.56
CA ASP A 187 -16.37 -0.34 0.60
C ASP A 187 -17.83 -0.06 0.18
N SER A 188 -18.77 -0.30 1.09
CA SER A 188 -20.22 -0.17 0.79
C SER A 188 -20.65 1.24 0.39
N GLU A 189 -19.88 2.26 0.76
CA GLU A 189 -20.17 3.66 0.44
C GLU A 189 -19.53 4.09 -0.90
N GLY A 190 -18.69 3.23 -1.50
CA GLY A 190 -17.97 3.54 -2.74
C GLY A 190 -16.91 4.60 -2.60
N HIS A 191 -16.46 4.88 -1.36
CA HIS A 191 -15.38 5.84 -1.11
C HIS A 191 -14.00 5.27 -1.41
N TYR A 192 -13.84 3.96 -1.29
CA TYR A 192 -12.58 3.27 -1.55
C TYR A 192 -12.81 2.07 -2.46
N SER A 193 -12.03 1.97 -3.50
CA SER A 193 -11.96 0.77 -4.32
C SER A 193 -10.53 0.45 -4.73
N PHE A 194 -10.21 -0.84 -4.73
CA PHE A 194 -8.96 -1.40 -5.18
C PHE A 194 -9.28 -2.46 -6.22
N THR A 195 -8.64 -2.42 -7.39
CA THR A 195 -8.81 -3.42 -8.43
C THR A 195 -7.44 -3.81 -8.98
N ALA A 196 -7.08 -5.08 -8.88
CA ALA A 196 -5.83 -5.60 -9.42
C ALA A 196 -5.81 -5.47 -10.94
N THR A 197 -4.71 -4.95 -11.48
CA THR A 197 -4.48 -4.75 -12.92
C THR A 197 -3.27 -5.53 -13.42
N GLY A 198 -2.42 -6.05 -12.52
CA GLY A 198 -1.27 -6.86 -12.86
C GLY A 198 -0.79 -7.67 -11.67
N ILE A 199 -0.27 -8.87 -11.95
CA ILE A 199 0.32 -9.77 -10.95
C ILE A 199 1.60 -10.33 -11.55
N GLU A 200 2.69 -10.27 -10.79
CA GLU A 200 3.99 -10.79 -11.17
C GLU A 200 4.52 -11.72 -10.07
N GLN A 201 4.98 -12.91 -10.44
CA GLN A 201 5.76 -13.76 -9.54
C GLN A 201 7.23 -13.35 -9.62
N CYS A 202 7.82 -12.99 -8.50
CA CYS A 202 9.22 -12.59 -8.44
C CYS A 202 10.12 -13.84 -8.46
N HIS A 203 10.90 -13.97 -9.52
CA HIS A 203 11.86 -15.09 -9.69
C HIS A 203 13.29 -14.70 -9.30
N THR A 204 13.53 -13.45 -8.98
CA THR A 204 14.82 -12.90 -8.54
C THR A 204 14.67 -12.24 -7.19
N ASP A 205 15.76 -12.11 -6.45
CA ASP A 205 15.81 -11.41 -5.17
C ASP A 205 15.29 -9.98 -5.33
N ARG A 206 14.09 -9.74 -4.83
CA ARG A 206 13.45 -8.43 -4.82
C ARG A 206 13.29 -7.97 -3.37
N PRO A 207 14.17 -7.10 -2.86
CA PRO A 207 14.13 -6.69 -1.48
C PRO A 207 12.89 -5.84 -1.19
N ILE A 208 12.19 -6.15 -0.10
CA ILE A 208 11.17 -5.28 0.48
C ILE A 208 11.91 -4.29 1.37
N LEU A 209 11.84 -3.01 1.00
CA LEU A 209 12.56 -1.96 1.67
C LEU A 209 11.65 -1.22 2.67
N LEU A 210 12.14 -1.07 3.89
CA LEU A 210 11.65 -0.06 4.81
C LEU A 210 12.30 1.27 4.41
N SER A 211 11.73 1.91 3.39
CA SER A 211 12.23 3.20 2.93
C SER A 211 11.86 4.29 3.94
N LEU A 212 12.81 4.67 4.76
CA LEU A 212 12.78 5.89 5.56
C LEU A 212 13.60 6.94 4.81
N ILE A 213 12.99 7.60 3.82
CA ILE A 213 13.64 8.77 3.23
C ILE A 213 13.61 9.87 4.28
N HIS A 214 14.77 10.16 4.84
CA HIS A 214 14.98 11.34 5.66
C HIS A 214 15.38 12.48 4.72
N ILE A 215 14.42 13.34 4.39
CA ILE A 215 14.71 14.63 3.74
C ILE A 215 14.85 15.68 4.83
#